data_102db7839a40ecbbb539d629b8f33016
#
_entry.id   102db7839a40ecbbb539d629b8f33016
#
_cell.length_a   1.000
_cell.length_b   1.000
_cell.length_c   1.000
_cell.angle_alpha   90.00
_cell.angle_beta   90.00
_cell.angle_gamma   90.00
#
_symmetry.space_group_name_H-M   'P 1'
#
loop_
_entity.id
_entity.type
_entity.pdbx_description
1 polymer ?
#
loop_
_entity_poly.entity_id
_entity_poly.type
_entity_poly.pdbx_seq_one_letter_code
_entity_poly.pdbx_strand_id
1 'polypeptide(L)'
;MKHLFILVFILLGFTSVFAQTPLQNAEEFYRQGKFSAALGLYEYDLKSHPNDPYVYYNIGNCYFKMGSMGLAAANYYRAFKLAPRNTDIRNNLSLALSAGGESLVPAGVPPVLHKAFFSLSYSELKGLTMVLWWVFCLLACIWVLKRRGGRITATVAVVFLLSAGWFYMRHKAETEPLAVVAAPVAEIRSGPGTNFPASASVAQGHLLTVQDEKDSWYEVIVKSQGIKGWVDKNAIEQI
;
A
#
# COMPACT_ATOMS: atom_id res chain seq x y z
N MET A 1 22.73 10.85 60.09
CA MET A 1 23.21 11.59 58.89
C MET A 1 23.60 10.70 57.73
N LYS A 2 24.21 9.53 57.92
CA LYS A 2 24.60 8.63 56.81
C LYS A 2 23.39 8.07 55.97
N HIS A 3 22.25 7.86 56.61
CA HIS A 3 21.06 7.35 55.91
C HIS A 3 20.29 8.41 55.13
N LEU A 4 20.46 9.68 55.47
CA LEU A 4 19.84 10.80 54.74
C LEU A 4 20.52 11.04 53.38
N PHE A 5 21.86 10.82 53.30
CA PHE A 5 22.61 10.92 52.05
C PHE A 5 22.29 9.79 51.06
N ILE A 6 22.00 8.61 51.55
CA ILE A 6 21.61 7.47 50.70
C ILE A 6 20.23 7.73 50.07
N LEU A 7 19.28 8.31 50.83
CA LEU A 7 17.94 8.61 50.33
C LEU A 7 17.94 9.73 49.27
N VAL A 8 18.81 10.74 49.40
CA VAL A 8 19.00 11.81 48.44
C VAL A 8 19.65 11.29 47.14
N PHE A 9 20.57 10.33 47.23
CA PHE A 9 21.21 9.70 46.04
C PHE A 9 20.26 8.81 45.25
N ILE A 10 19.29 8.14 45.91
CA ILE A 10 18.25 7.34 45.25
C ILE A 10 17.22 8.25 44.58
N LEU A 11 16.92 9.44 45.13
CA LEU A 11 15.99 10.39 44.51
C LEU A 11 16.57 11.15 43.30
N LEU A 12 17.91 11.29 43.22
CA LEU A 12 18.58 11.91 42.07
C LEU A 12 18.89 10.96 40.92
N GLY A 13 18.70 9.64 41.12
CA GLY A 13 19.02 8.59 40.11
C GLY A 13 17.92 8.31 39.10
N PHE A 14 16.72 8.92 39.19
CA PHE A 14 15.57 8.63 38.31
C PHE A 14 15.13 9.80 37.45
N THR A 15 16.03 10.63 36.99
CA THR A 15 15.74 11.37 35.75
C THR A 15 16.11 10.49 34.58
N SER A 16 15.30 9.48 34.30
CA SER A 16 15.30 8.82 33.00
C SER A 16 14.95 9.91 31.99
N VAL A 17 15.95 10.48 31.35
CA VAL A 17 15.75 11.23 30.12
C VAL A 17 15.23 10.19 29.12
N PHE A 18 13.90 10.08 28.99
CA PHE A 18 13.29 9.33 27.92
C PHE A 18 13.71 10.02 26.62
N ALA A 19 14.79 9.54 26.01
CA ALA A 19 15.13 9.94 24.66
C ALA A 19 13.92 9.61 23.79
N GLN A 20 13.32 10.64 23.18
CA GLN A 20 12.21 10.46 22.26
C GLN A 20 12.67 9.57 21.12
N THR A 21 11.87 8.57 20.77
CA THR A 21 12.15 7.74 19.62
C THR A 21 12.06 8.58 18.33
N PRO A 22 12.75 8.21 17.25
CA PRO A 22 12.63 8.91 15.97
C PRO A 22 11.18 9.09 15.52
N LEU A 23 10.33 8.10 15.79
CA LEU A 23 8.90 8.13 15.48
C LEU A 23 8.14 9.20 16.30
N GLN A 24 8.40 9.32 17.59
CA GLN A 24 7.81 10.37 18.46
C GLN A 24 8.23 11.77 17.99
N ASN A 25 9.47 11.93 17.54
CA ASN A 25 9.94 13.19 16.97
C ASN A 25 9.25 13.51 15.64
N ALA A 26 8.99 12.48 14.77
CA ALA A 26 8.28 12.66 13.54
C ALA A 26 6.83 13.14 13.76
N GLU A 27 6.12 12.54 14.72
CA GLU A 27 4.77 12.95 15.10
C GLU A 27 4.74 14.39 15.66
N GLU A 28 5.74 14.76 16.45
CA GLU A 28 5.83 16.11 17.00
C GLU A 28 6.09 17.14 15.89
N PHE A 29 7.00 16.88 14.94
CA PHE A 29 7.20 17.76 13.80
C PHE A 29 5.95 17.86 12.93
N TYR A 30 5.23 16.76 12.74
CA TYR A 30 3.96 16.78 12.00
C TYR A 30 2.92 17.68 12.70
N ARG A 31 2.76 17.57 14.02
CA ARG A 31 1.85 18.42 14.81
C ARG A 31 2.24 19.91 14.77
N GLN A 32 3.54 20.20 14.69
CA GLN A 32 4.07 21.56 14.53
C GLN A 32 3.92 22.12 13.10
N GLY A 33 3.37 21.36 12.16
CA GLY A 33 3.28 21.74 10.74
C GLY A 33 4.59 21.64 9.96
N LYS A 34 5.64 21.08 10.55
CA LYS A 34 6.97 20.88 9.93
C LYS A 34 6.96 19.57 9.11
N PHE A 35 6.11 19.51 8.09
CA PHE A 35 5.81 18.28 7.35
C PHE A 35 7.03 17.69 6.64
N SER A 36 7.93 18.54 6.12
CA SER A 36 9.16 18.08 5.46
C SER A 36 10.14 17.42 6.44
N ALA A 37 10.25 17.95 7.67
CA ALA A 37 11.08 17.35 8.72
C ALA A 37 10.48 16.02 9.22
N ALA A 38 9.15 15.96 9.42
CA ALA A 38 8.44 14.75 9.77
C ALA A 38 8.62 13.66 8.69
N LEU A 39 8.49 14.05 7.40
CA LEU A 39 8.69 13.16 6.25
C LEU A 39 10.06 12.47 6.30
N GLY A 40 11.15 13.22 6.47
CA GLY A 40 12.50 12.64 6.53
C GLY A 40 12.67 11.62 7.66
N LEU A 41 12.00 11.80 8.80
CA LEU A 41 12.04 10.83 9.90
C LEU A 41 11.19 9.58 9.61
N TYR A 42 10.01 9.74 8.97
CA TYR A 42 9.21 8.59 8.55
C TYR A 42 9.90 7.79 7.44
N GLU A 43 10.57 8.45 6.49
CA GLU A 43 11.37 7.77 5.45
C GLU A 43 12.58 7.04 6.05
N TYR A 44 13.18 7.59 7.10
CA TYR A 44 14.22 6.90 7.86
C TYR A 44 13.66 5.66 8.56
N ASP A 45 12.49 5.76 9.20
CA ASP A 45 11.83 4.63 9.87
C ASP A 45 11.42 3.54 8.88
N LEU A 46 10.98 3.93 7.68
CA LEU A 46 10.62 2.99 6.60
C LEU A 46 11.74 2.03 6.23
N LYS A 47 13.01 2.44 6.34
CA LYS A 47 14.18 1.57 6.07
C LYS A 47 14.26 0.40 7.05
N SER A 48 13.81 0.61 8.29
CA SER A 48 13.78 -0.42 9.33
C SER A 48 12.48 -1.21 9.33
N HIS A 49 11.39 -0.59 8.88
CA HIS A 49 10.04 -1.15 8.89
C HIS A 49 9.36 -1.06 7.51
N PRO A 50 9.93 -1.72 6.46
CA PRO A 50 9.48 -1.57 5.06
C PRO A 50 8.06 -2.09 4.79
N ASN A 51 7.48 -2.86 5.70
CA ASN A 51 6.13 -3.43 5.58
C ASN A 51 5.16 -2.88 6.64
N ASP A 52 5.46 -1.74 7.26
CA ASP A 52 4.54 -1.09 8.19
C ASP A 52 3.57 -0.17 7.43
N PRO A 53 2.27 -0.48 7.41
CA PRO A 53 1.27 0.34 6.75
C PRO A 53 1.14 1.74 7.35
N TYR A 54 1.45 1.90 8.65
CA TYR A 54 1.32 3.20 9.32
C TYR A 54 2.46 4.15 8.96
N VAL A 55 3.65 3.63 8.67
CA VAL A 55 4.76 4.46 8.18
C VAL A 55 4.41 5.03 6.81
N TYR A 56 3.94 4.20 5.86
CA TYR A 56 3.45 4.67 4.57
C TYR A 56 2.28 5.66 4.71
N TYR A 57 1.34 5.39 5.60
CA TYR A 57 0.23 6.29 5.87
C TYR A 57 0.69 7.66 6.35
N ASN A 58 1.66 7.72 7.26
CA ASN A 58 2.19 8.98 7.79
C ASN A 58 3.02 9.73 6.74
N ILE A 59 3.79 9.04 5.90
CA ILE A 59 4.46 9.62 4.72
C ILE A 59 3.41 10.24 3.79
N GLY A 60 2.34 9.51 3.49
CA GLY A 60 1.21 9.99 2.71
C GLY A 60 0.56 11.23 3.31
N ASN A 61 0.38 11.28 4.64
CA ASN A 61 -0.14 12.45 5.35
C ASN A 61 0.78 13.67 5.21
N CYS A 62 2.11 13.49 5.27
CA CYS A 62 3.06 14.58 5.05
C CYS A 62 2.92 15.15 3.63
N TYR A 63 2.93 14.30 2.62
CA TYR A 63 2.75 14.73 1.22
C TYR A 63 1.39 15.40 0.98
N PHE A 64 0.33 14.87 1.58
CA PHE A 64 -1.00 15.49 1.52
C PHE A 64 -1.00 16.91 2.07
N LYS A 65 -0.39 17.11 3.25
CA LYS A 65 -0.26 18.44 3.89
C LYS A 65 0.62 19.40 3.08
N MET A 66 1.57 18.88 2.31
CA MET A 66 2.41 19.67 1.40
C MET A 66 1.76 19.92 0.02
N GLY A 67 0.54 19.42 -0.22
CA GLY A 67 -0.17 19.58 -1.49
C GLY A 67 0.28 18.61 -2.60
N SER A 68 1.18 17.68 -2.32
CA SER A 68 1.69 16.69 -3.27
C SER A 68 0.75 15.48 -3.36
N MET A 69 -0.43 15.67 -3.95
CA MET A 69 -1.53 14.68 -3.94
C MET A 69 -1.15 13.36 -4.62
N GLY A 70 -0.33 13.39 -5.68
CA GLY A 70 0.15 12.17 -6.36
C GLY A 70 1.04 11.33 -5.45
N LEU A 71 2.02 11.93 -4.78
CA LEU A 71 2.89 11.24 -3.82
C LEU A 71 2.13 10.77 -2.58
N ALA A 72 1.13 11.54 -2.13
CA ALA A 72 0.22 11.13 -1.07
C ALA A 72 -0.56 9.86 -1.49
N ALA A 73 -1.16 9.86 -2.69
CA ALA A 73 -1.89 8.74 -3.24
C ALA A 73 -1.02 7.48 -3.35
N ALA A 74 0.22 7.60 -3.83
CA ALA A 74 1.16 6.48 -3.93
C ALA A 74 1.43 5.84 -2.56
N ASN A 75 1.71 6.65 -1.54
CA ASN A 75 2.01 6.15 -0.21
C ASN A 75 0.76 5.60 0.51
N TYR A 76 -0.40 6.23 0.37
CA TYR A 76 -1.66 5.66 0.87
C TYR A 76 -2.02 4.35 0.16
N TYR A 77 -1.69 4.20 -1.12
CA TYR A 77 -1.93 2.96 -1.85
C TYR A 77 -1.02 1.83 -1.31
N ARG A 78 0.27 2.09 -1.08
CA ARG A 78 1.18 1.14 -0.42
C ARG A 78 0.66 0.73 0.96
N ALA A 79 0.20 1.70 1.76
CA ALA A 79 -0.44 1.43 3.06
C ALA A 79 -1.71 0.57 2.91
N PHE A 80 -2.55 0.86 1.91
CA PHE A 80 -3.77 0.10 1.61
C PHE A 80 -3.48 -1.35 1.22
N LYS A 81 -2.44 -1.62 0.43
CA LYS A 81 -2.03 -2.99 0.08
C LYS A 81 -1.70 -3.81 1.34
N LEU A 82 -1.07 -3.18 2.34
CA LEU A 82 -0.68 -3.83 3.59
C LEU A 82 -1.84 -3.94 4.59
N ALA A 83 -2.69 -2.91 4.69
CA ALA A 83 -3.80 -2.83 5.66
C ALA A 83 -5.12 -2.41 5.00
N PRO A 84 -5.71 -3.24 4.12
CA PRO A 84 -6.87 -2.85 3.31
C PRO A 84 -8.16 -2.66 4.10
N ARG A 85 -8.24 -3.11 5.35
CA ARG A 85 -9.39 -2.91 6.25
C ARG A 85 -9.36 -1.59 7.01
N ASN A 86 -8.21 -0.92 7.06
CA ASN A 86 -8.08 0.34 7.79
C ASN A 86 -8.89 1.44 7.07
N THR A 87 -9.86 2.00 7.80
CA THR A 87 -10.79 3.00 7.26
C THR A 87 -10.11 4.33 6.96
N ASP A 88 -9.15 4.75 7.77
CA ASP A 88 -8.45 6.02 7.60
C ASP A 88 -7.56 5.99 6.36
N ILE A 89 -6.83 4.89 6.17
CA ILE A 89 -6.02 4.66 4.97
C ILE A 89 -6.91 4.68 3.72
N ARG A 90 -8.05 3.98 3.74
CA ARG A 90 -8.98 3.93 2.61
C ARG A 90 -9.57 5.30 2.28
N ASN A 91 -9.98 6.06 3.31
CA ASN A 91 -10.57 7.37 3.15
C ASN A 91 -9.56 8.36 2.58
N ASN A 92 -8.34 8.39 3.12
CA ASN A 92 -7.28 9.28 2.65
C ASN A 92 -6.80 8.90 1.25
N LEU A 93 -6.70 7.61 0.93
CA LEU A 93 -6.43 7.16 -0.43
C LEU A 93 -7.53 7.61 -1.41
N SER A 94 -8.79 7.40 -1.04
CA SER A 94 -9.93 7.83 -1.87
C SER A 94 -9.92 9.34 -2.10
N LEU A 95 -9.61 10.13 -1.07
CA LEU A 95 -9.50 11.58 -1.16
C LEU A 95 -8.34 12.00 -2.07
N ALA A 96 -7.16 11.40 -1.92
CA ALA A 96 -5.99 11.73 -2.74
C ALA A 96 -6.20 11.35 -4.21
N LEU A 97 -6.82 10.20 -4.50
CA LEU A 97 -7.16 9.77 -5.86
C LEU A 97 -8.22 10.68 -6.49
N SER A 98 -9.23 11.13 -5.71
CA SER A 98 -10.28 12.01 -6.23
C SER A 98 -9.74 13.37 -6.69
N ALA A 99 -8.64 13.85 -6.14
CA ALA A 99 -7.97 15.06 -6.61
C ALA A 99 -7.44 14.93 -8.04
N GLY A 100 -7.10 13.70 -8.48
CA GLY A 100 -6.75 13.35 -9.86
C GLY A 100 -7.95 12.92 -10.72
N GLY A 101 -9.18 12.94 -10.18
CA GLY A 101 -10.35 12.45 -10.91
C GLY A 101 -10.48 10.92 -10.91
N GLU A 102 -9.69 10.22 -10.10
CA GLU A 102 -9.71 8.76 -9.99
C GLU A 102 -10.57 8.30 -8.81
N SER A 103 -11.00 7.04 -8.85
CA SER A 103 -11.76 6.41 -7.78
C SER A 103 -11.05 5.15 -7.30
N LEU A 104 -11.02 4.95 -5.97
CA LEU A 104 -10.53 3.72 -5.37
C LEU A 104 -11.37 2.50 -5.81
N VAL A 105 -12.66 2.69 -6.03
CA VAL A 105 -13.57 1.65 -6.52
C VAL A 105 -13.72 1.82 -8.03
N PRO A 106 -13.28 0.85 -8.84
CA PRO A 106 -13.41 0.95 -10.28
C PRO A 106 -14.86 1.13 -10.74
N ALA A 107 -15.06 1.85 -11.85
CA ALA A 107 -16.37 2.02 -12.45
C ALA A 107 -17.02 0.66 -12.75
N GLY A 108 -18.32 0.52 -12.44
CA GLY A 108 -19.07 -0.71 -12.64
C GLY A 108 -18.87 -1.80 -11.57
N VAL A 109 -17.98 -1.59 -10.60
CA VAL A 109 -17.81 -2.53 -9.47
C VAL A 109 -18.60 -2.03 -8.26
N PRO A 110 -19.56 -2.81 -7.73
CA PRO A 110 -20.26 -2.45 -6.52
C PRO A 110 -19.28 -2.27 -5.32
N PRO A 111 -19.42 -1.20 -4.51
CA PRO A 111 -18.50 -0.94 -3.38
C PRO A 111 -18.41 -2.10 -2.38
N VAL A 112 -19.52 -2.84 -2.20
CA VAL A 112 -19.56 -4.01 -1.31
C VAL A 112 -18.66 -5.13 -1.83
N LEU A 113 -18.67 -5.38 -3.15
CA LEU A 113 -17.80 -6.40 -3.76
C LEU A 113 -16.33 -5.99 -3.70
N HIS A 114 -16.02 -4.72 -3.96
CA HIS A 114 -14.66 -4.20 -3.78
C HIS A 114 -14.19 -4.35 -2.32
N LYS A 115 -15.04 -3.98 -1.34
CA LYS A 115 -14.73 -4.15 0.08
C LYS A 115 -14.53 -5.63 0.45
N ALA A 116 -15.36 -6.54 -0.07
CA ALA A 116 -15.22 -7.98 0.15
C ALA A 116 -13.93 -8.52 -0.48
N PHE A 117 -13.60 -8.09 -1.70
CA PHE A 117 -12.38 -8.50 -2.39
C PHE A 117 -11.11 -8.11 -1.63
N PHE A 118 -11.09 -6.94 -0.98
CA PHE A 118 -10.01 -6.43 -0.15
C PHE A 118 -10.23 -6.66 1.36
N SER A 119 -11.10 -7.61 1.75
CA SER A 119 -11.36 -7.88 3.17
C SER A 119 -10.21 -8.55 3.91
N LEU A 120 -9.31 -9.22 3.18
CA LEU A 120 -8.06 -9.77 3.70
C LEU A 120 -6.86 -9.09 3.02
N SER A 121 -5.79 -8.90 3.75
CA SER A 121 -4.51 -8.51 3.15
C SER A 121 -3.99 -9.66 2.27
N TYR A 122 -3.07 -9.37 1.36
CA TYR A 122 -2.50 -10.37 0.48
C TYR A 122 -1.81 -11.51 1.25
N SER A 123 -1.08 -11.18 2.32
CA SER A 123 -0.41 -12.15 3.19
C SER A 123 -1.38 -13.02 3.97
N GLU A 124 -2.48 -12.44 4.50
CA GLU A 124 -3.52 -13.21 5.20
C GLU A 124 -4.23 -14.18 4.24
N LEU A 125 -4.58 -13.73 3.04
CA LEU A 125 -5.23 -14.58 2.04
C LEU A 125 -4.30 -15.72 1.56
N LYS A 126 -3.00 -15.42 1.38
CA LYS A 126 -1.98 -16.43 1.07
C LYS A 126 -1.91 -17.48 2.19
N GLY A 127 -1.82 -17.04 3.45
CA GLY A 127 -1.79 -17.94 4.61
C GLY A 127 -3.04 -18.82 4.70
N LEU A 128 -4.22 -18.24 4.55
CA LEU A 128 -5.50 -18.97 4.55
C LEU A 128 -5.53 -20.04 3.44
N THR A 129 -5.14 -19.69 2.22
CA THR A 129 -5.12 -20.63 1.10
C THR A 129 -4.15 -21.78 1.35
N MET A 130 -2.97 -21.51 1.92
CA MET A 130 -2.00 -22.55 2.29
C MET A 130 -2.54 -23.49 3.38
N VAL A 131 -3.18 -22.96 4.41
CA VAL A 131 -3.79 -23.78 5.46
C VAL A 131 -4.89 -24.67 4.89
N LEU A 132 -5.77 -24.13 4.05
CA LEU A 132 -6.82 -24.90 3.38
C LEU A 132 -6.26 -26.01 2.49
N TRP A 133 -5.15 -25.76 1.80
CA TRP A 133 -4.43 -26.79 1.03
C TRP A 133 -3.94 -27.94 1.93
N TRP A 134 -3.28 -27.66 3.03
CA TRP A 134 -2.79 -28.70 3.95
C TRP A 134 -3.93 -29.51 4.58
N VAL A 135 -5.03 -28.83 4.99
CA VAL A 135 -6.23 -29.51 5.52
C VAL A 135 -6.85 -30.41 4.47
N PHE A 136 -6.96 -29.94 3.20
CA PHE A 136 -7.44 -30.76 2.09
C PHE A 136 -6.56 -32.00 1.88
N CYS A 137 -5.23 -31.85 1.84
CA CYS A 137 -4.31 -32.97 1.66
C CYS A 137 -4.44 -34.02 2.78
N LEU A 138 -4.56 -33.55 4.03
CA LEU A 138 -4.75 -34.44 5.19
C LEU A 138 -6.06 -35.23 5.08
N LEU A 139 -7.16 -34.55 4.80
CA LEU A 139 -8.48 -35.18 4.66
C LEU A 139 -8.54 -36.13 3.45
N ALA A 140 -7.90 -35.78 2.35
CA ALA A 140 -7.79 -36.63 1.18
C ALA A 140 -7.02 -37.93 1.50
N CYS A 141 -5.92 -37.83 2.24
CA CYS A 141 -5.16 -38.98 2.72
C CYS A 141 -6.00 -39.90 3.62
N ILE A 142 -6.71 -39.31 4.60
CA ILE A 142 -7.63 -40.06 5.48
C ILE A 142 -8.75 -40.75 4.67
N TRP A 143 -9.33 -40.05 3.70
CA TRP A 143 -10.38 -40.61 2.84
C TRP A 143 -9.88 -41.81 2.01
N VAL A 144 -8.69 -41.68 1.43
CA VAL A 144 -8.07 -42.78 0.63
C VAL A 144 -7.79 -44.01 1.52
N LEU A 145 -7.20 -43.79 2.70
CA LEU A 145 -6.80 -44.85 3.62
C LEU A 145 -7.99 -45.55 4.31
N LYS A 146 -8.94 -44.73 4.81
CA LYS A 146 -10.05 -45.25 5.63
C LYS A 146 -11.37 -45.34 4.87
N ARG A 147 -11.44 -44.91 3.61
CA ARG A 147 -12.66 -44.86 2.79
C ARG A 147 -13.84 -44.15 3.47
N ARG A 148 -13.54 -43.21 4.40
CA ARG A 148 -14.50 -42.40 5.16
C ARG A 148 -14.22 -40.92 5.01
N GLY A 149 -15.25 -40.08 5.13
CA GLY A 149 -15.12 -38.63 5.13
C GLY A 149 -15.12 -37.98 3.73
N GLY A 150 -15.47 -38.72 2.65
CA GLY A 150 -15.43 -38.20 1.29
C GLY A 150 -16.24 -36.92 1.07
N ARG A 151 -17.41 -36.77 1.74
CA ARG A 151 -18.22 -35.52 1.65
C ARG A 151 -17.50 -34.32 2.26
N ILE A 152 -16.86 -34.50 3.42
CA ILE A 152 -16.10 -33.45 4.10
C ILE A 152 -14.90 -33.07 3.23
N THR A 153 -14.18 -34.07 2.71
CA THR A 153 -13.04 -33.82 1.80
C THR A 153 -13.47 -33.04 0.56
N ALA A 154 -14.61 -33.39 -0.05
CA ALA A 154 -15.16 -32.66 -1.19
C ALA A 154 -15.54 -31.22 -0.85
N THR A 155 -16.18 -30.99 0.30
CA THR A 155 -16.52 -29.64 0.77
C THR A 155 -15.26 -28.79 0.96
N VAL A 156 -14.23 -29.33 1.62
CA VAL A 156 -12.95 -28.61 1.83
C VAL A 156 -12.25 -28.36 0.50
N ALA A 157 -12.32 -29.29 -0.46
CA ALA A 157 -11.80 -29.06 -1.81
C ALA A 157 -12.46 -27.88 -2.51
N VAL A 158 -13.78 -27.76 -2.43
CA VAL A 158 -14.52 -26.61 -3.02
C VAL A 158 -14.10 -25.31 -2.35
N VAL A 159 -14.04 -25.27 -1.02
CA VAL A 159 -13.61 -24.05 -0.29
C VAL A 159 -12.16 -23.67 -0.63
N PHE A 160 -11.28 -24.66 -0.75
CA PHE A 160 -9.90 -24.43 -1.19
C PHE A 160 -9.85 -23.86 -2.61
N LEU A 161 -10.59 -24.43 -3.57
CA LEU A 161 -10.61 -23.93 -4.94
C LEU A 161 -11.14 -22.49 -5.03
N LEU A 162 -12.17 -22.15 -4.25
CA LEU A 162 -12.69 -20.78 -4.17
C LEU A 162 -11.65 -19.82 -3.58
N SER A 163 -10.96 -20.23 -2.50
CA SER A 163 -9.89 -19.41 -1.90
C SER A 163 -8.68 -19.26 -2.83
N ALA A 164 -8.31 -20.33 -3.57
CA ALA A 164 -7.24 -20.30 -4.55
C ALA A 164 -7.57 -19.39 -5.74
N GLY A 165 -8.81 -19.42 -6.22
CA GLY A 165 -9.31 -18.51 -7.26
C GLY A 165 -9.26 -17.05 -6.79
N TRP A 166 -9.73 -16.78 -5.57
CA TRP A 166 -9.63 -15.45 -4.98
C TRP A 166 -8.16 -15.00 -4.80
N PHE A 167 -7.29 -15.87 -4.30
CA PHE A 167 -5.87 -15.60 -4.18
C PHE A 167 -5.22 -15.29 -5.53
N TYR A 168 -5.55 -16.06 -6.58
CA TYR A 168 -5.05 -15.80 -7.93
C TYR A 168 -5.46 -14.41 -8.45
N MET A 169 -6.73 -14.04 -8.27
CA MET A 169 -7.22 -12.71 -8.66
C MET A 169 -6.52 -11.59 -7.87
N ARG A 170 -6.33 -11.81 -6.56
CA ARG A 170 -5.59 -10.86 -5.70
C ARG A 170 -4.12 -10.78 -6.10
N HIS A 171 -3.49 -11.90 -6.42
CA HIS A 171 -2.11 -11.92 -6.89
C HIS A 171 -1.95 -11.10 -8.18
N LYS A 172 -2.85 -11.29 -9.14
CA LYS A 172 -2.86 -10.50 -10.37
C LYS A 172 -3.01 -9.01 -10.10
N ALA A 173 -3.92 -8.62 -9.21
CA ALA A 173 -4.13 -7.21 -8.83
C ALA A 173 -2.92 -6.64 -8.05
N GLU A 174 -2.22 -7.46 -7.25
CA GLU A 174 -1.06 -7.05 -6.47
C GLU A 174 0.20 -6.87 -7.32
N THR A 175 0.34 -7.69 -8.35
CA THR A 175 1.49 -7.69 -9.27
C THR A 175 1.30 -6.79 -10.49
N GLU A 176 0.13 -6.16 -10.62
CA GLU A 176 -0.07 -5.17 -11.68
C GLU A 176 0.90 -4.00 -11.46
N PRO A 177 1.73 -3.65 -12.45
CA PRO A 177 2.71 -2.58 -12.32
C PRO A 177 1.99 -1.23 -12.40
N LEU A 178 1.52 -0.78 -11.25
CA LEU A 178 0.82 0.50 -11.10
C LEU A 178 1.80 1.63 -10.79
N ALA A 179 1.46 2.82 -11.26
CA ALA A 179 2.11 4.07 -10.91
C ALA A 179 1.06 5.17 -10.72
N VAL A 180 1.44 6.23 -10.04
CA VAL A 180 0.64 7.45 -9.89
C VAL A 180 1.40 8.62 -10.50
N VAL A 181 0.70 9.54 -11.15
CA VAL A 181 1.28 10.80 -11.60
C VAL A 181 1.66 11.62 -10.35
N ALA A 182 2.96 11.80 -10.14
CA ALA A 182 3.53 12.53 -9.01
C ALA A 182 3.72 14.04 -9.34
N ALA A 183 4.09 14.34 -10.58
CA ALA A 183 4.21 15.72 -11.07
C ALA A 183 2.85 16.41 -11.12
N PRO A 184 2.78 17.75 -11.01
CA PRO A 184 1.51 18.49 -11.16
C PRO A 184 0.77 18.15 -12.46
N VAL A 185 1.51 17.98 -13.55
CA VAL A 185 1.03 17.52 -14.85
C VAL A 185 2.10 16.63 -15.48
N ALA A 186 1.71 15.47 -15.99
CA ALA A 186 2.54 14.58 -16.78
C ALA A 186 2.09 14.60 -18.25
N GLU A 187 3.03 14.78 -19.16
CA GLU A 187 2.76 14.67 -20.60
C GLU A 187 2.90 13.23 -21.05
N ILE A 188 1.85 12.72 -21.68
CA ILE A 188 1.87 11.42 -22.36
C ILE A 188 2.24 11.64 -23.81
N ARG A 189 3.37 11.08 -24.24
CA ARG A 189 3.94 11.26 -25.57
C ARG A 189 3.74 10.03 -26.45
N SER A 190 3.82 10.21 -27.76
CA SER A 190 3.69 9.10 -28.71
C SER A 190 4.91 8.19 -28.78
N GLY A 191 6.04 8.58 -28.17
CA GLY A 191 7.26 7.77 -28.10
C GLY A 191 8.19 8.20 -26.96
N PRO A 192 9.22 7.40 -26.66
CA PRO A 192 10.14 7.60 -25.54
C PRO A 192 11.16 8.69 -25.85
N GLY A 193 10.81 9.95 -25.62
CA GLY A 193 11.70 11.09 -25.82
C GLY A 193 10.95 12.42 -25.91
N THR A 194 11.64 13.51 -25.63
CA THR A 194 11.09 14.87 -25.70
C THR A 194 10.82 15.34 -27.14
N ASN A 195 11.44 14.69 -28.13
CA ASN A 195 11.25 14.93 -29.56
C ASN A 195 9.93 14.38 -30.12
N PHE A 196 9.25 13.50 -29.34
CA PHE A 196 7.93 12.99 -29.74
C PHE A 196 6.83 13.94 -29.28
N PRO A 197 5.77 14.13 -30.10
CA PRO A 197 4.67 15.01 -29.72
C PRO A 197 3.92 14.48 -28.49
N ALA A 198 3.47 15.41 -27.63
CA ALA A 198 2.57 15.10 -26.54
C ALA A 198 1.17 14.78 -27.13
N SER A 199 0.64 13.61 -26.76
CA SER A 199 -0.68 13.14 -27.17
C SER A 199 -1.76 13.55 -26.18
N ALA A 200 -1.38 13.67 -24.89
CA ALA A 200 -2.27 14.05 -23.80
C ALA A 200 -1.48 14.63 -22.63
N SER A 201 -2.20 15.28 -21.72
CA SER A 201 -1.70 15.72 -20.41
C SER A 201 -2.55 15.13 -19.30
N VAL A 202 -1.91 14.62 -18.26
CA VAL A 202 -2.57 13.96 -17.14
C VAL A 202 -2.16 14.63 -15.83
N ALA A 203 -3.14 15.01 -15.01
CA ALA A 203 -2.90 15.71 -13.76
C ALA A 203 -2.35 14.75 -12.67
N GLN A 204 -1.76 15.33 -11.63
CA GLN A 204 -1.30 14.56 -10.47
C GLN A 204 -2.42 13.68 -9.86
N GLY A 205 -2.05 12.53 -9.33
CA GLY A 205 -2.99 11.62 -8.68
C GLY A 205 -3.67 10.62 -9.62
N HIS A 206 -3.53 10.75 -10.96
CA HIS A 206 -4.04 9.74 -11.88
C HIS A 206 -3.26 8.43 -11.77
N LEU A 207 -4.02 7.31 -11.84
CA LEU A 207 -3.47 5.96 -11.86
C LEU A 207 -3.06 5.57 -13.28
N LEU A 208 -1.86 5.02 -13.38
CA LEU A 208 -1.25 4.53 -14.61
C LEU A 208 -0.91 3.05 -14.46
N THR A 209 -1.03 2.29 -15.53
CA THR A 209 -0.47 0.95 -15.61
C THR A 209 0.76 0.98 -16.48
N VAL A 210 1.92 0.65 -15.94
CA VAL A 210 3.18 0.58 -16.68
C VAL A 210 3.18 -0.68 -17.54
N GLN A 211 3.53 -0.55 -18.82
CA GLN A 211 3.57 -1.68 -19.77
C GLN A 211 4.99 -2.04 -20.16
N ASP A 212 5.83 -1.04 -20.35
CA ASP A 212 7.22 -1.21 -20.81
C ASP A 212 8.09 -0.09 -20.26
N GLU A 213 9.41 -0.29 -20.34
CA GLU A 213 10.41 0.65 -19.87
C GLU A 213 11.51 0.82 -20.92
N LYS A 214 11.84 2.08 -21.24
CA LYS A 214 12.93 2.40 -22.14
C LYS A 214 13.66 3.66 -21.68
N ASP A 215 14.91 3.53 -21.37
CA ASP A 215 15.77 4.64 -20.89
C ASP A 215 15.14 5.37 -19.68
N SER A 216 14.85 6.66 -19.82
CA SER A 216 14.19 7.49 -18.82
C SER A 216 12.67 7.57 -18.98
N TRP A 217 12.06 6.67 -19.77
CA TRP A 217 10.63 6.69 -20.11
C TRP A 217 9.96 5.39 -19.72
N TYR A 218 8.67 5.49 -19.31
CA TYR A 218 7.76 4.36 -19.16
C TYR A 218 6.66 4.43 -20.22
N GLU A 219 6.37 3.29 -20.86
CA GLU A 219 5.13 3.13 -21.62
C GLU A 219 3.99 2.86 -20.64
N VAL A 220 2.96 3.67 -20.67
CA VAL A 220 1.86 3.63 -19.70
C VAL A 220 0.49 3.61 -20.37
N ILE A 221 -0.48 3.05 -19.65
CA ILE A 221 -1.90 3.13 -19.99
C ILE A 221 -2.62 3.89 -18.88
N VAL A 222 -3.35 4.95 -19.26
CA VAL A 222 -4.30 5.68 -18.41
C VAL A 222 -5.66 5.02 -18.62
N LYS A 223 -6.02 4.05 -17.78
CA LYS A 223 -7.24 3.24 -17.98
C LYS A 223 -8.51 4.06 -17.94
N SER A 224 -8.57 5.08 -17.09
CA SER A 224 -9.74 5.98 -16.96
C SER A 224 -10.04 6.78 -18.23
N GLN A 225 -9.01 7.03 -19.06
CA GLN A 225 -9.11 7.83 -20.28
C GLN A 225 -8.91 7.02 -21.56
N GLY A 226 -8.49 5.76 -21.47
CA GLY A 226 -8.19 4.91 -22.62
C GLY A 226 -6.95 5.37 -23.42
N ILE A 227 -6.05 6.13 -22.79
CA ILE A 227 -4.85 6.71 -23.43
C ILE A 227 -3.67 5.78 -23.20
N LYS A 228 -2.88 5.53 -24.25
CA LYS A 228 -1.61 4.83 -24.19
C LYS A 228 -0.49 5.72 -24.73
N GLY A 229 0.68 5.70 -24.08
CA GLY A 229 1.86 6.44 -24.55
C GLY A 229 2.99 6.41 -23.54
N TRP A 230 3.96 7.27 -23.72
CA TRP A 230 5.19 7.33 -22.97
C TRP A 230 5.22 8.54 -22.03
N VAL A 231 5.66 8.31 -20.79
CA VAL A 231 5.80 9.32 -19.73
C VAL A 231 7.21 9.32 -19.18
N ASP A 232 7.71 10.49 -18.79
CA ASP A 232 9.00 10.61 -18.09
C ASP A 232 8.92 9.92 -16.72
N LYS A 233 9.95 9.12 -16.39
CA LYS A 233 10.05 8.42 -15.09
C LYS A 233 9.97 9.36 -13.90
N ASN A 234 10.51 10.58 -14.02
CA ASN A 234 10.49 11.57 -12.96
C ASN A 234 9.09 12.18 -12.72
N ALA A 235 8.16 11.99 -13.65
CA ALA A 235 6.80 12.53 -13.52
C ALA A 235 5.84 11.58 -12.77
N ILE A 236 6.26 10.34 -12.52
CA ILE A 236 5.41 9.32 -11.91
C ILE A 236 6.10 8.62 -10.73
N GLU A 237 5.32 8.08 -9.82
CA GLU A 237 5.76 7.26 -8.69
C GLU A 237 5.17 5.85 -8.81
N GLN A 238 6.00 4.82 -8.87
CA GLN A 238 5.55 3.41 -8.87
C GLN A 238 5.03 3.00 -7.50
N ILE A 239 4.07 2.04 -7.48
CA ILE A 239 3.37 1.60 -6.26
C ILE A 239 3.64 0.12 -5.97
#